data_8ff9ebb308cf745a23ebc0cf8d0aa716
#
_entry.id   8ff9ebb308cf745a23ebc0cf8d0aa716
#
_cell.length_a   1.000
_cell.length_b   1.000
_cell.length_c   1.000
_cell.angle_alpha   90.00
_cell.angle_beta   90.00
_cell.angle_gamma   90.00
#
_symmetry.space_group_name_H-M   'P 1'
#
loop_
_entity.id
_entity.type
_entity.pdbx_description
1 polymer ?
#
loop_
_entity_poly.entity_id
_entity_poly.type
_entity_poly.pdbx_seq_one_letter_code
_entity_poly.pdbx_strand_id
1 'polypeptide(L)'
;MLFRSKNPHVKNYRAYYGILLDMTAAVNARFPKEGFSMQYAPSIVGQVWSNAQSLGYGNYFVSDLSNPITDDHYYVNSINGTPTIDIINLSAETKTGFAPHWHAQTDNMNLIDRETMKAVGQTLLQVIYNESAVN
;
A
#
# COMPACT_ATOMS: atom_id res chain seq x y z
N MET A 1 -3.89 -11.39 -10.69
CA MET A 1 -2.46 -10.98 -10.47
C MET A 1 -1.45 -12.05 -10.87
N LEU A 2 -1.56 -13.33 -10.47
CA LEU A 2 -0.63 -14.43 -10.76
C LEU A 2 -0.24 -14.59 -12.24
N PHE A 3 -1.20 -14.47 -13.16
CA PHE A 3 -0.92 -14.59 -14.59
C PHE A 3 0.03 -13.47 -15.08
N ARG A 4 -0.20 -12.24 -14.68
CA ARG A 4 0.60 -11.07 -15.10
C ARG A 4 2.00 -11.07 -14.49
N SER A 5 2.16 -11.57 -13.27
CA SER A 5 3.47 -11.74 -12.66
C SER A 5 4.39 -12.69 -13.44
N LYS A 6 3.81 -13.73 -14.06
CA LYS A 6 4.52 -14.67 -14.92
C LYS A 6 4.60 -14.25 -16.39
N ASN A 7 3.67 -13.41 -16.84
CA ASN A 7 3.52 -13.00 -18.24
C ASN A 7 3.45 -11.47 -18.34
N PRO A 8 4.58 -10.76 -18.23
CA PRO A 8 4.60 -9.31 -18.33
C PRO A 8 4.11 -8.84 -19.70
N HIS A 9 3.43 -7.71 -19.74
CA HIS A 9 2.88 -7.14 -20.97
C HIS A 9 3.98 -6.78 -21.99
N VAL A 10 5.12 -6.30 -21.48
CA VAL A 10 6.31 -6.05 -22.29
C VAL A 10 7.32 -7.15 -22.04
N LYS A 11 7.80 -7.79 -23.09
CA LYS A 11 8.81 -8.87 -23.00
C LYS A 11 10.06 -8.35 -22.27
N ASN A 12 10.55 -9.13 -21.31
CA ASN A 12 11.72 -8.81 -20.49
C ASN A 12 11.56 -7.57 -19.59
N TYR A 13 10.33 -7.04 -19.41
CA TYR A 13 10.09 -5.98 -18.45
C TYR A 13 10.32 -6.46 -17.03
N ARG A 14 11.09 -5.69 -16.26
CA ARG A 14 11.30 -5.88 -14.82
C ARG A 14 10.99 -4.57 -14.10
N ALA A 15 10.05 -4.61 -13.18
CA ALA A 15 9.82 -3.50 -12.27
C ALA A 15 10.91 -3.48 -11.17
N TYR A 16 11.34 -2.31 -10.76
CA TYR A 16 12.25 -2.16 -9.62
C TYR A 16 11.54 -2.50 -8.31
N TYR A 17 10.31 -2.07 -8.17
CA TYR A 17 9.41 -2.40 -7.06
C TYR A 17 7.95 -2.20 -7.47
N GLY A 18 7.02 -2.59 -6.60
CA GLY A 18 5.59 -2.39 -6.74
C GLY A 18 4.98 -1.77 -5.48
N ILE A 19 3.90 -1.04 -5.65
CA ILE A 19 3.04 -0.54 -4.58
C ILE A 19 1.61 -0.94 -4.89
N LEU A 20 1.04 -1.82 -4.07
CA LEU A 20 -0.38 -2.15 -4.10
C LEU A 20 -1.15 -1.09 -3.29
N LEU A 21 -2.33 -0.75 -3.74
CA LEU A 21 -3.25 0.16 -3.05
C LEU A 21 -4.54 -0.60 -2.79
N ASP A 22 -4.83 -0.90 -1.53
CA ASP A 22 -6.07 -1.57 -1.15
C ASP A 22 -6.82 -0.77 -0.07
N MET A 23 -8.11 -0.57 -0.28
CA MET A 23 -8.99 0.19 0.63
C MET A 23 -8.46 1.58 1.02
N THR A 24 -7.83 2.30 0.09
CA THR A 24 -7.08 3.54 0.33
C THR A 24 -7.92 4.81 0.27
N ALA A 25 -9.24 4.71 0.30
CA ALA A 25 -10.12 5.86 0.12
C ALA A 25 -11.14 6.09 1.24
N ALA A 26 -11.18 5.24 2.26
CA ALA A 26 -12.18 5.35 3.31
C ALA A 26 -11.88 6.50 4.28
N VAL A 27 -12.94 7.12 4.80
CA VAL A 27 -12.85 8.09 5.91
C VAL A 27 -12.15 7.43 7.12
N ASN A 28 -11.27 8.18 7.78
CA ASN A 28 -10.47 7.70 8.93
C ASN A 28 -9.57 6.49 8.63
N ALA A 29 -9.20 6.28 7.37
CA ALA A 29 -8.29 5.21 7.01
C ALA A 29 -6.95 5.34 7.73
N ARG A 30 -6.37 4.20 8.12
CA ARG A 30 -5.05 4.10 8.73
C ARG A 30 -4.25 3.02 8.03
N PHE A 31 -3.07 3.38 7.61
CA PHE A 31 -2.14 2.51 6.89
C PHE A 31 -0.96 2.16 7.81
N PRO A 32 -1.03 1.05 8.57
CA PRO A 32 0.13 0.55 9.30
C PRO A 32 1.15 -0.07 8.32
N LYS A 33 2.35 -0.30 8.79
CA LYS A 33 3.38 -1.03 8.03
C LYS A 33 3.03 -2.51 8.03
N GLU A 34 2.53 -3.00 6.91
CA GLU A 34 2.02 -4.36 6.76
C GLU A 34 3.16 -5.40 6.82
N GLY A 35 2.90 -6.57 7.41
CA GLY A 35 3.92 -7.54 7.76
C GLY A 35 4.69 -8.13 6.58
N PHE A 36 4.06 -8.57 5.50
CA PHE A 36 4.77 -9.05 4.31
C PHE A 36 5.48 -7.91 3.56
N SER A 37 4.91 -6.72 3.53
CA SER A 37 5.57 -5.53 2.99
C SER A 37 6.89 -5.25 3.72
N MET A 38 6.88 -5.36 5.06
CA MET A 38 8.08 -5.22 5.87
C MET A 38 9.08 -6.37 5.68
N GLN A 39 8.60 -7.58 5.41
CA GLN A 39 9.46 -8.73 5.17
C GLN A 39 10.15 -8.67 3.81
N TYR A 40 9.44 -8.30 2.75
CA TYR A 40 9.92 -8.36 1.37
C TYR A 40 10.55 -7.07 0.87
N ALA A 41 10.04 -5.92 1.32
CA ALA A 41 10.42 -4.61 0.78
C ALA A 41 10.51 -3.51 1.87
N PRO A 42 11.24 -3.72 3.00
CA PRO A 42 11.29 -2.76 4.10
C PRO A 42 11.83 -1.39 3.71
N SER A 43 12.74 -1.33 2.73
CA SER A 43 13.28 -0.06 2.22
C SER A 43 12.20 0.77 1.51
N ILE A 44 11.32 0.13 0.73
CA ILE A 44 10.23 0.80 0.03
C ILE A 44 9.18 1.28 1.05
N VAL A 45 8.84 0.47 2.06
CA VAL A 45 7.99 0.91 3.17
C VAL A 45 8.59 2.15 3.83
N GLY A 46 9.88 2.12 4.18
CA GLY A 46 10.59 3.25 4.78
C GLY A 46 10.51 4.52 3.93
N GLN A 47 10.75 4.40 2.63
CA GLN A 47 10.66 5.51 1.67
C GLN A 47 9.25 6.10 1.60
N VAL A 48 8.23 5.28 1.42
CA VAL A 48 6.83 5.73 1.30
C VAL A 48 6.36 6.40 2.60
N TRP A 49 6.57 5.77 3.76
CA TRP A 49 6.15 6.33 5.06
C TRP A 49 6.92 7.61 5.39
N SER A 50 8.22 7.72 5.09
CA SER A 50 8.98 8.95 5.25
C SER A 50 8.44 10.10 4.39
N ASN A 51 8.10 9.83 3.13
CA ASN A 51 7.49 10.84 2.26
C ASN A 51 6.13 11.30 2.80
N ALA A 52 5.28 10.37 3.24
CA ALA A 52 3.99 10.68 3.86
C ALA A 52 4.15 11.57 5.11
N GLN A 53 5.09 11.23 5.99
CA GLN A 53 5.40 12.02 7.19
C GLN A 53 5.85 13.44 6.82
N SER A 54 6.75 13.57 5.85
CA SER A 54 7.27 14.88 5.38
C SER A 54 6.17 15.77 4.79
N LEU A 55 5.14 15.17 4.20
CA LEU A 55 3.96 15.85 3.66
C LEU A 55 2.88 16.14 4.72
N GLY A 56 3.09 15.73 5.99
CA GLY A 56 2.13 15.94 7.07
C GLY A 56 1.01 14.88 7.15
N TYR A 57 1.17 13.73 6.49
CA TYR A 57 0.18 12.64 6.44
C TYR A 57 0.45 11.51 7.44
N GLY A 58 1.21 11.77 8.51
CA GLY A 58 1.52 10.78 9.54
C GLY A 58 0.31 10.23 10.31
N ASN A 59 -0.83 10.93 10.28
CA ASN A 59 -2.09 10.45 10.83
C ASN A 59 -2.75 9.34 9.99
N TYR A 60 -2.45 9.28 8.69
CA TYR A 60 -2.86 8.19 7.79
C TYR A 60 -1.81 7.08 7.74
N PHE A 61 -0.54 7.44 7.48
CA PHE A 61 0.60 6.52 7.40
C PHE A 61 1.23 6.35 8.77
N VAL A 62 0.65 5.47 9.58
CA VAL A 62 1.05 5.28 10.98
C VAL A 62 2.30 4.41 11.12
N SER A 63 3.03 4.57 12.22
CA SER A 63 4.28 3.83 12.45
C SER A 63 4.08 2.40 12.96
N ASP A 64 2.84 2.05 13.30
CA ASP A 64 2.49 0.74 13.81
C ASP A 64 2.81 -0.37 12.80
N LEU A 65 3.15 -1.55 13.31
CA LEU A 65 3.27 -2.76 12.51
C LEU A 65 1.94 -3.52 12.56
N SER A 66 1.53 -4.11 11.45
CA SER A 66 0.41 -5.04 11.42
C SER A 66 0.87 -6.48 11.16
N ASN A 67 -0.03 -7.43 11.39
CA ASN A 67 0.18 -8.80 10.97
C ASN A 67 0.32 -8.90 9.45
N PRO A 68 1.03 -9.92 8.93
CA PRO A 68 1.08 -10.20 7.51
C PRO A 68 -0.31 -10.47 6.93
N ILE A 69 -0.61 -9.85 5.79
CA ILE A 69 -1.86 -10.03 5.05
C ILE A 69 -1.56 -10.72 3.71
N THR A 70 -2.26 -11.81 3.41
CA THR A 70 -2.13 -12.46 2.10
C THR A 70 -3.00 -11.73 1.08
N ASP A 71 -2.37 -10.88 0.29
CA ASP A 71 -2.98 -10.16 -0.81
C ASP A 71 -2.07 -10.23 -2.05
N ASP A 72 -2.40 -9.53 -3.10
CA ASP A 72 -1.71 -9.54 -4.39
C ASP A 72 -0.21 -9.25 -4.28
N HIS A 73 0.22 -8.35 -3.40
CA HIS A 73 1.63 -8.06 -3.15
C HIS A 73 2.42 -9.28 -2.66
N TYR A 74 1.81 -10.15 -1.84
CA TYR A 74 2.43 -11.40 -1.41
C TYR A 74 2.79 -12.29 -2.60
N TYR A 75 1.87 -12.45 -3.55
CA TYR A 75 2.11 -13.28 -4.73
C TYR A 75 3.10 -12.65 -5.71
N VAL A 76 3.11 -11.33 -5.85
CA VAL A 76 4.12 -10.63 -6.67
C VAL A 76 5.51 -10.86 -6.08
N ASN A 77 5.69 -10.72 -4.79
CA ASN A 77 6.95 -10.98 -4.11
C ASN A 77 7.38 -12.45 -4.24
N SER A 78 6.50 -13.39 -3.88
CA SER A 78 6.84 -14.81 -3.79
C SER A 78 7.04 -15.50 -5.16
N ILE A 79 6.36 -15.04 -6.21
CA ILE A 79 6.39 -15.67 -7.54
C ILE A 79 7.34 -14.95 -8.49
N ASN A 80 7.31 -13.62 -8.48
CA ASN A 80 8.07 -12.79 -9.42
C ASN A 80 9.35 -12.21 -8.81
N GLY A 81 9.45 -12.17 -7.49
CA GLY A 81 10.59 -11.59 -6.78
C GLY A 81 10.68 -10.06 -6.92
N THR A 82 9.64 -9.38 -7.40
CA THR A 82 9.59 -7.92 -7.43
C THR A 82 9.23 -7.41 -6.03
N PRO A 83 10.11 -6.64 -5.36
CA PRO A 83 9.82 -6.07 -4.05
C PRO A 83 8.54 -5.24 -4.10
N THR A 84 7.48 -5.69 -3.46
CA THR A 84 6.16 -5.04 -3.54
C THR A 84 5.59 -4.87 -2.15
N ILE A 85 5.12 -3.66 -1.87
CA ILE A 85 4.43 -3.31 -0.62
C ILE A 85 2.93 -3.16 -0.85
N ASP A 86 2.18 -3.22 0.25
CA ASP A 86 0.76 -2.94 0.29
C ASP A 86 0.49 -1.73 1.19
N ILE A 87 -0.18 -0.72 0.64
CA ILE A 87 -0.78 0.37 1.41
C ILE A 87 -2.24 0.00 1.61
N ILE A 88 -2.55 -0.55 2.77
CA ILE A 88 -3.87 -1.11 3.07
C ILE A 88 -4.46 -0.52 4.35
N ASN A 89 -5.76 -0.25 4.32
CA ASN A 89 -6.49 0.24 5.49
C ASN A 89 -6.79 -0.89 6.47
N LEU A 90 -6.07 -0.93 7.60
CA LEU A 90 -6.23 -1.95 8.63
C LEU A 90 -6.68 -1.33 9.96
N SER A 91 -7.37 -2.12 10.77
CA SER A 91 -7.86 -1.72 12.09
C SER A 91 -7.54 -2.78 13.15
N ALA A 92 -6.76 -2.40 14.14
CA ALA A 92 -6.50 -3.26 15.30
C ALA A 92 -7.74 -3.47 16.20
N GLU A 93 -8.79 -2.68 16.01
CA GLU A 93 -10.02 -2.74 16.81
C GLU A 93 -11.00 -3.82 16.34
N THR A 94 -10.78 -4.39 15.16
CA THR A 94 -11.63 -5.45 14.61
C THR A 94 -11.00 -6.83 14.78
N LYS A 95 -11.82 -7.86 14.90
CA LYS A 95 -11.34 -9.25 15.00
C LYS A 95 -10.63 -9.74 13.74
N THR A 96 -10.96 -9.17 12.59
CA THR A 96 -10.39 -9.53 11.28
C THR A 96 -9.09 -8.80 10.99
N GLY A 97 -8.81 -7.70 11.68
CA GLY A 97 -7.71 -6.78 11.36
C GLY A 97 -8.02 -5.82 10.22
N PHE A 98 -9.13 -6.01 9.48
CA PHE A 98 -9.58 -5.11 8.43
C PHE A 98 -10.53 -4.04 8.96
N ALA A 99 -10.72 -2.97 8.18
CA ALA A 99 -11.69 -1.93 8.52
C ALA A 99 -13.12 -2.49 8.62
N PRO A 100 -14.01 -1.89 9.44
CA PRO A 100 -15.35 -2.46 9.71
C PRO A 100 -16.24 -2.64 8.48
N HIS A 101 -15.98 -1.92 7.40
CA HIS A 101 -16.73 -1.99 6.14
C HIS A 101 -16.22 -3.07 5.17
N TRP A 102 -15.10 -3.70 5.51
CA TRP A 102 -14.50 -4.75 4.67
C TRP A 102 -15.49 -5.89 4.38
N HIS A 103 -15.74 -6.17 3.09
CA HIS A 103 -16.71 -7.16 2.61
C HIS A 103 -18.15 -6.97 3.15
N ALA A 104 -18.55 -5.74 3.48
CA ALA A 104 -19.88 -5.42 3.96
C ALA A 104 -20.64 -4.53 2.97
N GLN A 105 -21.96 -4.48 3.07
CA GLN A 105 -22.81 -3.58 2.24
C GLN A 105 -22.57 -2.08 2.55
N THR A 106 -21.92 -1.78 3.68
CA THR A 106 -21.48 -0.44 4.05
C THR A 106 -20.25 0.02 3.27
N ASP A 107 -19.56 -0.90 2.55
CA ASP A 107 -18.49 -0.52 1.63
C ASP A 107 -19.09 0.04 0.34
N ASN A 108 -19.34 1.34 0.35
CA ASN A 108 -20.00 2.07 -0.73
C ASN A 108 -19.48 3.52 -0.82
N MET A 109 -19.96 4.27 -1.79
CA MET A 109 -19.52 5.64 -2.08
C MET A 109 -19.59 6.62 -0.89
N ASN A 110 -20.43 6.35 0.13
CA ASN A 110 -20.52 7.21 1.31
C ASN A 110 -19.30 7.14 2.22
N LEU A 111 -18.47 6.10 2.08
CA LEU A 111 -17.20 5.97 2.80
C LEU A 111 -16.04 6.73 2.15
N ILE A 112 -16.17 7.12 0.89
CA ILE A 112 -15.07 7.74 0.16
C ILE A 112 -14.78 9.12 0.72
N ASP A 113 -13.55 9.30 1.17
CA ASP A 113 -13.02 10.55 1.71
C ASP A 113 -11.93 11.12 0.80
N ARG A 114 -12.14 12.37 0.37
CA ARG A 114 -11.21 13.06 -0.53
C ARG A 114 -9.86 13.36 0.11
N GLU A 115 -9.83 13.62 1.42
CA GLU A 115 -8.58 13.92 2.13
C GLU A 115 -7.72 12.66 2.28
N THR A 116 -8.34 11.50 2.52
CA THR A 116 -7.64 10.21 2.49
C THR A 116 -7.04 9.93 1.10
N MET A 117 -7.84 10.08 0.04
CA MET A 117 -7.37 9.90 -1.34
C MET A 117 -6.24 10.86 -1.69
N LYS A 118 -6.34 12.12 -1.25
CA LYS A 118 -5.32 13.14 -1.44
C LYS A 118 -4.02 12.77 -0.72
N ALA A 119 -4.10 12.33 0.54
CA ALA A 119 -2.95 11.90 1.31
C ALA A 119 -2.18 10.77 0.61
N VAL A 120 -2.89 9.75 0.14
CA VAL A 120 -2.29 8.63 -0.61
C VAL A 120 -1.73 9.11 -1.95
N GLY A 121 -2.51 9.85 -2.73
CA GLY A 121 -2.10 10.33 -4.05
C GLY A 121 -0.88 11.25 -4.01
N GLN A 122 -0.83 12.21 -3.09
CA GLN A 122 0.32 13.11 -2.95
C GLN A 122 1.58 12.37 -2.45
N THR A 123 1.42 11.41 -1.53
CA THR A 123 2.53 10.58 -1.09
C THR A 123 3.14 9.79 -2.25
N LEU A 124 2.30 9.15 -3.07
CA LEU A 124 2.78 8.38 -4.23
C LEU A 124 3.43 9.27 -5.29
N LEU A 125 2.84 10.42 -5.59
CA LEU A 125 3.45 11.39 -6.50
C LEU A 125 4.84 11.82 -6.02
N GLN A 126 4.99 12.11 -4.72
CA GLN A 126 6.29 12.48 -4.16
C GLN A 126 7.31 11.33 -4.29
N VAL A 127 6.90 10.09 -4.04
CA VAL A 127 7.76 8.90 -4.24
C VAL A 127 8.21 8.82 -5.70
N ILE A 128 7.29 8.91 -6.65
CA ILE A 128 7.59 8.81 -8.09
C ILE A 128 8.54 9.92 -8.55
N TYR A 129 8.31 11.17 -8.13
CA TYR A 129 9.17 12.30 -8.51
C TYR A 129 10.56 12.21 -7.87
N ASN A 130 10.67 11.68 -6.66
CA ASN A 130 11.96 11.46 -6.03
C ASN A 130 12.79 10.42 -6.77
N GLU A 131 12.17 9.35 -7.30
CA GLU A 131 12.86 8.37 -8.15
C GLU A 131 13.43 9.00 -9.44
N SER A 132 12.67 9.90 -10.06
CA SER A 132 13.10 10.59 -11.29
C SER A 132 14.27 11.56 -11.07
N ALA A 133 14.50 11.99 -9.83
CA ALA A 133 15.57 12.94 -9.50
C ALA A 133 16.94 12.28 -9.26
N VAL A 134 17.00 10.95 -9.22
CA VAL A 134 18.23 10.18 -8.91
C VAL A 134 18.93 9.65 -10.17
N ASN A 135 18.36 9.87 -11.39
CA ASN A 135 18.93 9.42 -12.67
C ASN A 135 19.64 10.54 -13.42
#